data_2b57408f9030ff484988c8d0311e1bea
#
_entry.id   2b57408f9030ff484988c8d0311e1bea
#
_cell.length_a   1.000
_cell.length_b   1.000
_cell.length_c   1.000
_cell.angle_alpha   90.00
_cell.angle_beta   90.00
_cell.angle_gamma   90.00
#
_symmetry.space_group_name_H-M   'P 1'
#
loop_
_entity.id
_entity.type
_entity.pdbx_description
1 polymer ?
#
loop_
_entity_poly.entity_id
_entity_poly.type
_entity_poly.pdbx_seq_one_letter_code
_entity_poly.pdbx_strand_id
1 'polypeptide(L)'
;MYAPHTVTIYNVVREVDPATLDERETAYITVLHGVMLQASKGANVRTSGLEGADAADLFIPFDVEAVDGKTGATKQYIGPQAFNAAADKSGLWTLSYKGEGGETLFVKGEFVSDNLDIVQWHDDCYTVTKVDAKDFGSPDMQHFEVGGA
;
A
#
# COMPACT_ATOMS: atom_id res chain seq x y z
N MET A 1 8.59 -13.73 12.47
CA MET A 1 7.13 -13.53 12.19
C MET A 1 6.69 -14.48 11.10
N TYR A 2 5.54 -15.12 11.29
CA TYR A 2 4.93 -15.94 10.23
C TYR A 2 4.29 -15.02 9.20
N ALA A 3 4.80 -15.05 7.97
CA ALA A 3 4.42 -14.10 6.93
C ALA A 3 4.34 -14.80 5.56
N PRO A 4 3.27 -15.58 5.31
CA PRO A 4 3.18 -16.47 4.15
C PRO A 4 2.63 -15.80 2.89
N HIS A 5 2.22 -14.52 2.96
CA HIS A 5 1.47 -13.90 1.89
C HIS A 5 2.33 -12.99 1.03
N THR A 6 1.82 -12.68 -0.14
CA THR A 6 2.35 -11.67 -1.06
C THR A 6 1.26 -10.63 -1.30
N VAL A 7 1.64 -9.36 -1.32
CA VAL A 7 0.74 -8.27 -1.69
C VAL A 7 1.43 -7.36 -2.69
N THR A 8 0.64 -6.63 -3.46
CA THR A 8 1.11 -5.60 -4.37
C THR A 8 0.71 -4.23 -3.82
N ILE A 9 1.69 -3.35 -3.66
CA ILE A 9 1.50 -2.00 -3.14
C ILE A 9 1.47 -1.03 -4.32
N TYR A 10 0.48 -0.15 -4.33
CA TYR A 10 0.35 0.95 -5.30
C TYR A 10 0.52 2.28 -4.56
N ASN A 11 1.63 2.95 -4.80
CA ASN A 11 1.82 4.31 -4.31
C ASN A 11 1.36 5.27 -5.40
N VAL A 12 0.21 5.89 -5.20
CA VAL A 12 -0.42 6.79 -6.16
C VAL A 12 -0.02 8.21 -5.82
N VAL A 13 0.60 8.88 -6.79
CA VAL A 13 1.05 10.27 -6.66
C VAL A 13 0.29 11.10 -7.68
N ARG A 14 -0.27 12.23 -7.23
CA ARG A 14 -0.91 13.20 -8.10
C ARG A 14 0.04 14.33 -8.40
N GLU A 15 0.26 14.59 -9.67
CA GLU A 15 1.13 15.65 -10.14
C GLU A 15 0.32 16.58 -11.05
N VAL A 16 0.57 17.88 -10.92
CA VAL A 16 -0.03 18.91 -11.77
C VAL A 16 1.04 19.42 -12.72
N ASP A 17 0.76 19.37 -14.03
CA ASP A 17 1.64 19.97 -15.03
C ASP A 17 1.55 21.50 -14.92
N PRO A 18 2.65 22.20 -14.59
CA PRO A 18 2.60 23.65 -14.43
C PRO A 18 2.33 24.41 -15.73
N ALA A 19 2.54 23.79 -16.90
CA ALA A 19 2.30 24.42 -18.17
C ALA A 19 0.83 24.32 -18.61
N THR A 20 0.19 23.17 -18.40
CA THR A 20 -1.19 22.90 -18.85
C THR A 20 -2.20 22.89 -17.73
N LEU A 21 -1.75 22.83 -16.46
CA LEU A 21 -2.57 22.64 -15.26
C LEU A 21 -3.34 21.32 -15.25
N ASP A 22 -2.95 20.38 -16.10
CA ASP A 22 -3.53 19.05 -16.11
C ASP A 22 -3.03 18.25 -14.91
N GLU A 23 -3.94 17.56 -14.26
CA GLU A 23 -3.63 16.66 -13.15
C GLU A 23 -3.34 15.27 -13.71
N ARG A 24 -2.20 14.68 -13.29
CA ARG A 24 -1.80 13.33 -13.67
C ARG A 24 -1.64 12.48 -12.42
N GLU A 25 -2.20 11.28 -12.45
CA GLU A 25 -1.94 10.28 -11.43
C GLU A 25 -0.89 9.29 -11.94
N THR A 26 0.14 9.07 -11.14
CA THR A 26 1.18 8.07 -11.41
C THR A 26 1.20 7.06 -10.27
N ALA A 27 1.17 5.78 -10.60
CA ALA A 27 1.26 4.71 -9.64
C ALA A 27 2.64 4.06 -9.69
N TYR A 28 3.28 3.98 -8.53
CA TYR A 28 4.53 3.24 -8.35
C TYR A 28 4.18 1.89 -7.71
N ILE A 29 4.50 0.81 -8.39
CA ILE A 29 4.04 -0.53 -8.08
C ILE A 29 5.16 -1.31 -7.42
N THR A 30 4.89 -1.87 -6.25
CA THR A 30 5.86 -2.67 -5.49
C THR A 30 5.22 -3.96 -5.04
N VAL A 31 5.89 -5.08 -5.27
CA VAL A 31 5.45 -6.39 -4.79
C VAL A 31 6.22 -6.73 -3.52
N LEU A 32 5.48 -7.04 -2.46
CA LEU A 32 6.06 -7.44 -1.18
C LEU A 32 5.87 -8.94 -1.00
N HIS A 33 7.00 -9.65 -0.85
CA HIS A 33 7.00 -11.08 -0.56
C HIS A 33 7.30 -11.29 0.93
N GLY A 34 6.46 -12.06 1.60
CA GLY A 34 6.67 -12.33 3.02
C GLY A 34 5.97 -11.34 3.93
N VAL A 35 4.68 -11.15 3.72
CA VAL A 35 3.81 -10.36 4.59
C VAL A 35 2.71 -11.24 5.14
N MET A 36 1.95 -10.73 6.10
CA MET A 36 0.76 -11.39 6.60
C MET A 36 -0.46 -10.51 6.36
N LEU A 37 -1.41 -11.02 5.61
CA LEU A 37 -2.66 -10.33 5.30
C LEU A 37 -3.81 -11.05 5.97
N GLN A 38 -4.55 -10.31 6.79
CA GLN A 38 -5.80 -10.75 7.38
C GLN A 38 -6.91 -9.87 6.83
N ALA A 39 -7.79 -10.45 6.03
CA ALA A 39 -8.87 -9.70 5.40
C ALA A 39 -10.21 -10.28 5.83
N SER A 40 -11.16 -9.38 6.06
CA SER A 40 -12.53 -9.72 6.39
C SER A 40 -13.45 -8.99 5.42
N LYS A 41 -14.30 -9.74 4.74
CA LYS A 41 -15.28 -9.19 3.80
C LYS A 41 -16.68 -9.44 4.32
N GLY A 42 -17.55 -8.49 4.05
CA GLY A 42 -18.94 -8.63 4.43
C GLY A 42 -19.61 -7.29 4.67
N ALA A 43 -20.70 -7.34 5.41
CA ALA A 43 -21.42 -6.15 5.81
C ALA A 43 -21.78 -6.23 7.27
N ASN A 44 -21.59 -5.13 7.99
CA ASN A 44 -22.03 -5.00 9.36
C ASN A 44 -23.38 -4.30 9.41
N VAL A 45 -24.30 -4.87 10.14
CA VAL A 45 -25.58 -4.23 10.44
C VAL A 45 -25.41 -3.47 11.73
N ARG A 46 -25.52 -2.16 11.66
CA ARG A 46 -25.46 -1.25 12.82
C ARG A 46 -26.81 -0.64 13.05
N THR A 47 -27.00 0.01 14.20
CA THR A 47 -28.21 0.77 14.49
C THR A 47 -28.48 1.88 13.49
N SER A 48 -27.45 2.36 12.82
CA SER A 48 -27.53 3.38 11.77
C SER A 48 -27.72 2.81 10.36
N GLY A 49 -27.74 1.49 10.19
CA GLY A 49 -27.93 0.83 8.91
C GLY A 49 -26.83 -0.15 8.56
N LEU A 50 -26.81 -0.55 7.27
CA LEU A 50 -25.86 -1.49 6.72
C LEU A 50 -24.63 -0.75 6.21
N GLU A 51 -23.46 -1.12 6.70
CA GLU A 51 -22.18 -0.57 6.21
C GLU A 51 -21.34 -1.67 5.59
N GLY A 52 -20.56 -1.30 4.58
CA GLY A 52 -19.53 -2.18 4.05
C GLY A 52 -18.48 -2.46 5.12
N ALA A 53 -18.22 -3.74 5.35
CA ALA A 53 -17.34 -4.21 6.41
C ALA A 53 -16.04 -4.79 5.88
N ASP A 54 -15.72 -4.50 4.61
CA ASP A 54 -14.45 -4.95 4.03
C ASP A 54 -13.32 -4.22 4.73
N ALA A 55 -12.52 -4.97 5.47
CA ALA A 55 -11.40 -4.45 6.22
C ALA A 55 -10.24 -5.43 6.13
N ALA A 56 -9.04 -4.90 6.18
CA ALA A 56 -7.84 -5.70 6.14
C ALA A 56 -6.82 -5.17 7.13
N ASP A 57 -6.08 -6.11 7.72
CA ASP A 57 -4.89 -5.82 8.50
C ASP A 57 -3.70 -6.46 7.80
N LEU A 58 -2.72 -5.66 7.48
CA LEU A 58 -1.51 -6.08 6.78
C LEU A 58 -0.31 -5.88 7.70
N PHE A 59 0.43 -6.97 7.93
CA PHE A 59 1.62 -6.96 8.77
C PHE A 59 2.83 -7.12 7.85
N ILE A 60 3.69 -6.10 7.81
CA ILE A 60 4.84 -6.05 6.92
C ILE A 60 6.11 -6.04 7.76
N PRO A 61 6.91 -7.13 7.76
CA PRO A 61 8.20 -7.12 8.44
C PRO A 61 9.11 -5.99 7.90
N PHE A 62 9.92 -5.38 8.76
CA PHE A 62 10.82 -4.32 8.32
C PHE A 62 11.85 -4.80 7.28
N ASP A 63 12.20 -6.08 7.32
CA ASP A 63 13.13 -6.71 6.38
C ASP A 63 12.45 -7.37 5.19
N VAL A 64 11.21 -6.98 4.88
CA VAL A 64 10.44 -7.55 3.79
C VAL A 64 11.17 -7.45 2.46
N GLU A 65 11.04 -8.48 1.63
CA GLU A 65 11.51 -8.44 0.25
C GLU A 65 10.55 -7.61 -0.59
N ALA A 66 11.02 -6.45 -1.06
CA ALA A 66 10.24 -5.51 -1.87
C ALA A 66 10.90 -5.36 -3.23
N VAL A 67 10.13 -5.61 -4.29
CA VAL A 67 10.62 -5.52 -5.67
C VAL A 67 9.66 -4.72 -6.52
N ASP A 68 10.20 -4.07 -7.54
CA ASP A 68 9.38 -3.35 -8.52
C ASP A 68 8.46 -4.33 -9.25
N GLY A 69 7.18 -3.98 -9.37
CA GLY A 69 6.19 -4.84 -9.99
C GLY A 69 6.41 -5.08 -11.48
N LYS A 70 7.12 -4.19 -12.16
CA LYS A 70 7.38 -4.29 -13.60
C LYS A 70 8.77 -4.83 -13.92
N THR A 71 9.79 -4.41 -13.18
CA THR A 71 11.18 -4.74 -13.47
C THR A 71 11.77 -5.82 -12.57
N GLY A 72 11.17 -6.04 -11.40
CA GLY A 72 11.70 -6.95 -10.39
C GLY A 72 12.91 -6.41 -9.63
N ALA A 73 13.29 -5.15 -9.85
CA ALA A 73 14.40 -4.52 -9.14
C ALA A 73 14.04 -4.28 -7.67
N THR A 74 15.01 -4.45 -6.78
CA THR A 74 14.83 -4.22 -5.35
C THR A 74 14.42 -2.79 -5.07
N LYS A 75 13.43 -2.61 -4.20
CA LYS A 75 12.98 -1.30 -3.72
C LYS A 75 13.20 -1.16 -2.24
N GLN A 76 13.34 0.06 -1.79
CA GLN A 76 13.59 0.40 -0.40
C GLN A 76 12.45 1.24 0.17
N TYR A 77 12.05 0.92 1.39
CA TYR A 77 11.05 1.72 2.11
C TYR A 77 11.63 3.08 2.50
N ILE A 78 10.80 4.10 2.36
CA ILE A 78 11.09 5.46 2.84
C ILE A 78 9.79 6.06 3.37
N GLY A 79 9.88 6.96 4.33
CA GLY A 79 8.70 7.62 4.89
C GLY A 79 7.92 8.43 3.85
N PRO A 80 6.61 8.68 4.06
CA PRO A 80 5.78 9.37 3.07
C PRO A 80 6.27 10.75 2.66
N GLN A 81 6.75 11.55 3.60
CA GLN A 81 7.26 12.88 3.29
C GLN A 81 8.49 12.84 2.41
N ALA A 82 9.43 11.96 2.73
CA ALA A 82 10.64 11.78 1.93
C ALA A 82 10.34 11.18 0.57
N PHE A 83 9.36 10.28 0.48
CA PHE A 83 8.90 9.72 -0.78
C PHE A 83 8.33 10.81 -1.69
N ASN A 84 7.47 11.67 -1.17
CA ASN A 84 6.88 12.76 -1.94
C ASN A 84 7.92 13.78 -2.40
N ALA A 85 8.96 14.00 -1.60
CA ALA A 85 10.04 14.93 -1.93
C ALA A 85 11.09 14.33 -2.87
N ALA A 86 11.12 13.02 -3.06
CA ALA A 86 12.13 12.36 -3.89
C ALA A 86 11.92 12.71 -5.37
N ALA A 87 13.00 13.11 -6.05
CA ALA A 87 12.96 13.38 -7.48
C ALA A 87 12.78 12.10 -8.29
N ASP A 88 13.42 11.02 -7.88
CA ASP A 88 13.28 9.70 -8.49
C ASP A 88 12.69 8.74 -7.45
N LYS A 89 11.47 8.27 -7.72
CA LYS A 89 10.73 7.36 -6.83
C LYS A 89 10.81 5.89 -7.28
N SER A 90 11.50 5.61 -8.39
CA SER A 90 11.45 4.28 -9.01
C SER A 90 12.03 3.16 -8.15
N GLY A 91 13.00 3.47 -7.29
CA GLY A 91 13.61 2.50 -6.37
C GLY A 91 13.06 2.56 -4.94
N LEU A 92 11.94 3.25 -4.74
CA LEU A 92 11.40 3.52 -3.42
C LEU A 92 9.93 3.09 -3.33
N TRP A 93 9.50 2.78 -2.11
CA TRP A 93 8.09 2.57 -1.81
C TRP A 93 7.78 3.14 -0.43
N THR A 94 6.51 3.42 -0.20
CA THR A 94 6.08 4.00 1.06
C THR A 94 4.69 3.49 1.45
N LEU A 95 4.27 3.87 2.64
CA LEU A 95 2.92 3.62 3.16
C LEU A 95 2.36 4.96 3.60
N SER A 96 1.35 5.45 2.90
CA SER A 96 0.69 6.70 3.24
C SER A 96 -0.82 6.50 3.27
N TYR A 97 -1.48 7.17 4.20
CA TYR A 97 -2.93 7.25 4.18
C TYR A 97 -3.37 8.53 3.48
N LYS A 98 -4.61 8.55 3.05
CA LYS A 98 -5.17 9.68 2.31
C LYS A 98 -5.04 10.98 3.11
N GLY A 99 -4.49 12.00 2.47
CA GLY A 99 -4.24 13.30 3.11
C GLY A 99 -2.77 13.61 3.34
N GLU A 100 -1.87 12.66 3.14
CA GLU A 100 -0.43 12.85 3.28
C GLU A 100 0.27 13.22 1.96
N GLY A 101 -0.46 13.74 0.98
CA GLY A 101 0.10 14.08 -0.33
C GLY A 101 0.09 12.95 -1.35
N GLY A 102 -0.43 11.82 -0.97
CA GLY A 102 -0.56 10.65 -1.84
C GLY A 102 -1.52 9.65 -1.24
N GLU A 103 -1.66 8.53 -1.91
CA GLU A 103 -2.54 7.45 -1.49
C GLU A 103 -1.84 6.12 -1.70
N THR A 104 -1.97 5.21 -0.76
CA THR A 104 -1.45 3.86 -0.91
C THR A 104 -2.61 2.87 -0.96
N LEU A 105 -2.58 2.03 -1.99
CA LEU A 105 -3.48 0.88 -2.13
C LEU A 105 -2.67 -0.40 -1.97
N PHE A 106 -3.29 -1.46 -1.48
CA PHE A 106 -2.68 -2.77 -1.53
C PHE A 106 -3.67 -3.82 -2.02
N VAL A 107 -3.15 -4.76 -2.79
CA VAL A 107 -3.93 -5.82 -3.42
C VAL A 107 -3.34 -7.16 -3.00
N LYS A 108 -4.19 -8.10 -2.65
CA LYS A 108 -3.77 -9.46 -2.30
C LYS A 108 -3.12 -10.15 -3.51
N GLY A 109 -1.98 -10.77 -3.26
CA GLY A 109 -1.24 -11.48 -4.29
C GLY A 109 -0.38 -10.55 -5.15
N GLU A 110 0.14 -11.07 -6.24
CA GLU A 110 0.88 -10.30 -7.23
C GLU A 110 -0.07 -9.89 -8.36
N PHE A 111 -0.46 -8.64 -8.35
CA PHE A 111 -1.39 -8.09 -9.35
C PHE A 111 -0.84 -6.74 -9.83
N VAL A 112 -0.28 -6.73 -11.02
CA VAL A 112 0.39 -5.55 -11.59
C VAL A 112 -0.43 -5.03 -12.76
N SER A 113 -0.90 -3.78 -12.67
CA SER A 113 -1.66 -3.12 -13.72
C SER A 113 -1.38 -1.63 -13.71
N ASP A 114 -1.23 -1.04 -14.89
CA ASP A 114 -1.12 0.41 -15.05
C ASP A 114 -2.48 1.11 -14.98
N ASN A 115 -3.56 0.37 -15.06
CA ASN A 115 -4.91 0.91 -14.99
C ASN A 115 -5.44 0.86 -13.57
N LEU A 116 -5.45 2.01 -12.90
CA LEU A 116 -5.91 2.10 -11.51
C LEU A 116 -7.38 1.74 -11.34
N ASP A 117 -8.21 1.95 -12.35
CA ASP A 117 -9.62 1.54 -12.29
C ASP A 117 -9.74 0.03 -12.16
N ILE A 118 -8.92 -0.72 -12.91
CA ILE A 118 -8.90 -2.18 -12.81
C ILE A 118 -8.39 -2.61 -11.43
N VAL A 119 -7.38 -1.93 -10.91
CA VAL A 119 -6.83 -2.22 -9.57
C VAL A 119 -7.89 -2.00 -8.50
N GLN A 120 -8.60 -0.89 -8.55
CA GLN A 120 -9.63 -0.56 -7.56
C GLN A 120 -10.84 -1.48 -7.65
N TRP A 121 -11.07 -2.10 -8.80
CA TRP A 121 -12.14 -3.07 -9.00
C TRP A 121 -11.79 -4.48 -8.54
N HIS A 122 -10.53 -4.72 -8.20
CA HIS A 122 -10.11 -6.01 -7.69
C HIS A 122 -10.81 -6.31 -6.35
N ASP A 123 -11.29 -7.55 -6.18
CA ASP A 123 -12.04 -7.94 -4.98
C ASP A 123 -11.22 -7.77 -3.69
N ASP A 124 -9.90 -7.92 -3.76
CA ASP A 124 -9.01 -7.84 -2.61
C ASP A 124 -8.11 -6.60 -2.67
N CYS A 125 -8.64 -5.48 -3.15
CA CYS A 125 -7.98 -4.18 -3.14
C CYS A 125 -8.46 -3.36 -1.93
N TYR A 126 -7.51 -2.81 -1.19
CA TYR A 126 -7.78 -2.02 0.01
C TYR A 126 -7.02 -0.71 -0.04
N THR A 127 -7.65 0.34 0.47
CA THR A 127 -6.98 1.64 0.65
C THR A 127 -6.42 1.70 2.06
N VAL A 128 -5.18 2.13 2.18
CA VAL A 128 -4.52 2.29 3.47
C VAL A 128 -5.21 3.39 4.28
N THR A 129 -5.64 3.05 5.49
CA THR A 129 -6.32 3.97 6.41
C THR A 129 -5.52 4.23 7.67
N LYS A 130 -4.54 3.37 7.99
CA LYS A 130 -3.78 3.44 9.22
C LYS A 130 -2.41 2.80 9.01
N VAL A 131 -1.37 3.41 9.53
CA VAL A 131 -0.02 2.85 9.49
C VAL A 131 0.61 3.02 10.86
N ASP A 132 0.97 1.90 11.51
CA ASP A 132 1.69 1.89 12.77
C ASP A 132 3.02 1.17 12.59
N ALA A 133 4.11 1.82 12.95
CA ALA A 133 5.43 1.21 12.97
C ALA A 133 5.67 0.59 14.35
N LYS A 134 5.83 -0.72 14.39
CA LYS A 134 6.15 -1.47 15.61
C LYS A 134 7.64 -1.73 15.63
N ASP A 135 8.40 -0.75 16.10
CA ASP A 135 9.86 -0.72 16.06
C ASP A 135 10.52 -1.14 17.39
N PHE A 136 9.81 -1.90 18.18
CA PHE A 136 10.29 -2.40 19.47
C PHE A 136 10.39 -3.94 19.46
N GLY A 137 11.14 -4.45 20.40
CA GLY A 137 11.46 -5.88 20.47
C GLY A 137 12.67 -6.24 19.62
N SER A 138 12.90 -7.52 19.40
CA SER A 138 14.03 -7.98 18.58
C SER A 138 13.78 -7.64 17.10
N PRO A 139 14.85 -7.48 16.29
CA PRO A 139 14.70 -7.07 14.88
C PRO A 139 13.77 -7.95 14.05
N ASP A 140 13.71 -9.24 14.33
CA ASP A 140 12.84 -10.18 13.65
C ASP A 140 11.35 -10.02 14.02
N MET A 141 11.05 -9.25 15.06
CA MET A 141 9.69 -8.97 15.49
C MET A 141 9.19 -7.59 15.04
N GLN A 142 10.08 -6.75 14.54
CA GLN A 142 9.71 -5.40 14.12
C GLN A 142 8.97 -5.41 12.79
N HIS A 143 7.88 -4.67 12.72
CA HIS A 143 7.00 -4.69 11.54
C HIS A 143 6.13 -3.43 11.48
N PHE A 144 5.53 -3.20 10.30
CA PHE A 144 4.43 -2.25 10.16
C PHE A 144 3.10 -2.99 10.32
N GLU A 145 2.18 -2.37 11.03
CA GLU A 145 0.78 -2.78 11.04
C GLU A 145 -0.02 -1.77 10.22
N VAL A 146 -0.63 -2.24 9.14
CA VAL A 146 -1.32 -1.41 8.18
C VAL A 146 -2.78 -1.79 8.15
N GLY A 147 -3.65 -0.83 8.40
CA GLY A 147 -5.09 -1.02 8.26
C GLY A 147 -5.55 -0.59 6.88
N GLY A 148 -6.51 -1.30 6.32
CA GLY A 148 -7.10 -1.01 5.03
C GLY A 148 -8.61 -1.20 5.00
N ALA A 149 -9.22 -0.48 4.09
CA ALA A 149 -10.65 -0.58 3.89
C ALA A 149 -11.03 -0.55 2.41
#